data_4c50634bec238a2281ac32a96321aa34
#
_entry.id   4c50634bec238a2281ac32a96321aa34
#
_cell.length_a   1.000
_cell.length_b   1.000
_cell.length_c   1.000
_cell.angle_alpha   90.00
_cell.angle_beta   90.00
_cell.angle_gamma   90.00
#
_symmetry.space_group_name_H-M   'P 1'
#
loop_
_entity.id
_entity.type
_entity.pdbx_description
1 polymer ?
#
loop_
_entity_poly.entity_id
_entity_poly.type
_entity_poly.pdbx_seq_one_letter_code
_entity_poly.pdbx_strand_id
1 'polypeptide(L)'
;MSSKLLYPEMKIAAGAVRAFYLFDVADTIDLGALRTVEGEGVTPADIPLRAHQSSSYLQFPLPPLVARLADGTIDGLAYTVRVKFFEYGVISLRYSFALSGAWEELEAAAGRLRRNEELMAHATATVARICAELADALDDPHVPLIEDYLVVDIDRFEPRIEAEHLLHDHSEALANILLGERSSLSAGEIEESLRTRFSYYDDDLTIVQWDTAFIYDRRESSDAIQDILEFANSQLLELRTYDAQLDRELDSIYAAAPGQRTRSLFGRREADLAANVRYLIVDISELLDRSSNALKVVGDAYYARIYRAAAGRLGLADWQRQIDSKLASVGDLYRFFIDQARGRRDAFLEFVVILLIAIEVVIGVITLVRH
;
A
#
# COMPACT_ATOMS: atom_id res chain seq x y z
N MET A 1 10.16 36.91 20.00
CA MET A 1 10.71 37.83 19.01
C MET A 1 10.33 37.34 17.64
N SER A 2 9.76 38.21 16.85
CA SER A 2 8.98 37.97 15.62
C SER A 2 9.79 37.20 14.57
N SER A 3 9.25 36.06 14.08
CA SER A 3 9.73 35.36 12.87
C SER A 3 9.32 36.14 11.62
N LYS A 4 9.72 37.38 11.53
CA LYS A 4 9.55 38.19 10.32
C LYS A 4 10.81 38.05 9.48
N LEU A 5 10.59 37.58 8.22
CA LEU A 5 11.51 37.68 7.09
C LEU A 5 12.57 36.57 6.96
N LEU A 6 12.14 35.30 6.89
CA LEU A 6 13.06 34.31 6.31
C LEU A 6 12.97 34.26 4.76
N TYR A 7 11.83 34.65 4.14
CA TYR A 7 11.65 34.49 2.69
C TYR A 7 10.84 35.61 2.02
N PRO A 8 11.35 36.86 2.00
CA PRO A 8 10.56 38.03 1.56
C PRO A 8 10.25 38.09 0.05
N GLU A 9 10.85 37.25 -0.77
CA GLU A 9 10.74 37.34 -2.22
C GLU A 9 10.12 36.12 -2.92
N MET A 10 9.85 35.01 -2.18
CA MET A 10 9.35 33.77 -2.77
C MET A 10 7.81 33.74 -2.77
N LYS A 11 7.22 33.96 -3.93
CA LYS A 11 5.77 33.91 -4.11
C LYS A 11 5.39 32.74 -4.99
N ILE A 12 4.44 31.96 -4.52
CA ILE A 12 3.84 30.86 -5.30
C ILE A 12 2.76 31.46 -6.19
N ALA A 13 2.98 31.41 -7.50
CA ALA A 13 2.01 31.86 -8.49
C ALA A 13 0.93 30.80 -8.75
N ALA A 14 1.32 29.51 -8.71
CA ALA A 14 0.40 28.37 -8.81
C ALA A 14 1.02 27.16 -8.14
N GLY A 15 0.24 26.45 -7.34
CA GLY A 15 0.63 25.21 -6.67
C GLY A 15 -0.54 24.55 -5.96
N ALA A 16 -0.28 23.44 -5.33
CA ALA A 16 -1.26 22.72 -4.51
C ALA A 16 -0.56 21.89 -3.41
N VAL A 17 -1.25 21.65 -2.33
CA VAL A 17 -0.92 20.52 -1.44
C VAL A 17 -1.89 19.39 -1.75
N ARG A 18 -1.34 18.19 -1.96
CA ARG A 18 -2.13 16.99 -2.25
C ARG A 18 -1.93 15.96 -1.16
N ALA A 19 -3.03 15.49 -0.60
CA ALA A 19 -3.05 14.41 0.37
C ALA A 19 -3.60 13.14 -0.31
N PHE A 20 -2.82 12.09 -0.29
CA PHE A 20 -3.18 10.76 -0.76
C PHE A 20 -3.55 9.90 0.43
N TYR A 21 -4.66 9.20 0.34
CA TYR A 21 -5.06 8.16 1.26
C TYR A 21 -5.35 6.90 0.47
N LEU A 22 -4.54 5.87 0.69
CA LEU A 22 -4.64 4.60 0.01
C LEU A 22 -5.22 3.57 0.98
N PHE A 23 -6.18 2.80 0.51
CA PHE A 23 -6.90 1.78 1.28
C PHE A 23 -6.79 0.46 0.53
N ASP A 24 -6.28 -0.55 1.19
CA ASP A 24 -6.32 -1.93 0.71
C ASP A 24 -7.61 -2.57 1.23
N VAL A 25 -8.57 -2.79 0.34
CA VAL A 25 -9.96 -3.11 0.70
C VAL A 25 -10.37 -4.53 0.35
N ALA A 26 -9.67 -5.21 -0.54
CA ALA A 26 -9.99 -6.54 -1.05
C ALA A 26 -8.76 -7.17 -1.71
N ASP A 27 -8.75 -8.46 -1.96
CA ASP A 27 -7.68 -9.12 -2.72
C ASP A 27 -7.61 -8.62 -4.16
N THR A 28 -8.78 -8.41 -4.80
CA THR A 28 -8.87 -7.80 -6.14
C THR A 28 -10.14 -6.97 -6.31
N ILE A 29 -10.08 -6.03 -7.28
CA ILE A 29 -11.22 -5.24 -7.73
C ILE A 29 -11.46 -5.52 -9.22
N ASP A 30 -12.65 -6.03 -9.56
CA ASP A 30 -13.04 -6.22 -10.96
C ASP A 30 -13.30 -4.86 -11.64
N LEU A 31 -12.26 -4.32 -12.26
CA LEU A 31 -12.34 -3.06 -13.01
C LEU A 31 -13.29 -3.14 -14.23
N GLY A 32 -13.56 -4.35 -14.73
CA GLY A 32 -14.53 -4.58 -15.81
C GLY A 32 -15.96 -4.35 -15.32
N ALA A 33 -16.31 -4.90 -14.15
CA ALA A 33 -17.60 -4.71 -13.51
C ALA A 33 -17.86 -3.23 -13.18
N LEU A 34 -16.85 -2.48 -12.76
CA LEU A 34 -16.98 -1.03 -12.50
C LEU A 34 -17.41 -0.22 -13.72
N ARG A 35 -17.08 -0.65 -14.93
CA ARG A 35 -17.45 0.03 -16.19
C ARG A 35 -18.90 -0.23 -16.60
N THR A 36 -19.53 -1.28 -16.06
CA THR A 36 -20.88 -1.73 -16.45
C THR A 36 -21.96 -1.33 -15.47
N VAL A 37 -21.64 -0.76 -14.32
CA VAL A 37 -22.62 -0.29 -13.33
C VAL A 37 -23.23 1.03 -13.81
N GLU A 38 -24.17 0.92 -14.76
CA GLU A 38 -25.14 1.97 -15.11
C GLU A 38 -26.38 1.75 -14.25
N GLY A 39 -26.52 2.47 -13.13
CA GLY A 39 -27.68 2.32 -12.26
C GLY A 39 -27.87 3.48 -11.28
N GLU A 40 -29.13 3.87 -11.06
CA GLU A 40 -29.60 5.00 -10.25
C GLU A 40 -29.13 4.93 -8.78
N GLY A 41 -28.32 5.88 -8.38
CA GLY A 41 -27.85 6.10 -7.01
C GLY A 41 -26.48 6.73 -7.05
N VAL A 42 -26.03 7.46 -6.05
CA VAL A 42 -24.71 8.10 -6.01
C VAL A 42 -23.59 7.06 -6.20
N THR A 43 -23.70 6.34 -7.28
CA THR A 43 -22.69 5.44 -7.80
C THR A 43 -21.62 6.27 -8.46
N PRO A 44 -20.39 5.77 -8.56
CA PRO A 44 -19.43 6.24 -9.54
C PRO A 44 -20.00 6.31 -10.98
N ALA A 45 -21.20 5.81 -11.24
CA ALA A 45 -21.90 5.82 -12.52
C ALA A 45 -22.23 7.23 -13.06
N ASP A 46 -22.50 8.20 -12.20
CA ASP A 46 -22.63 9.60 -12.60
C ASP A 46 -21.27 10.29 -12.79
N ILE A 47 -20.19 9.60 -12.42
CA ILE A 47 -18.83 10.09 -12.58
C ILE A 47 -18.22 9.25 -13.72
N PRO A 48 -17.91 9.85 -14.89
CA PRO A 48 -17.34 9.11 -15.99
C PRO A 48 -16.02 8.49 -15.55
N LEU A 49 -16.07 7.18 -15.23
CA LEU A 49 -14.88 6.37 -15.01
C LEU A 49 -14.07 6.41 -16.31
N ARG A 50 -12.90 7.00 -16.25
CA ARG A 50 -11.96 7.02 -17.36
C ARG A 50 -10.83 6.06 -17.01
N ALA A 51 -10.45 5.23 -17.99
CA ALA A 51 -9.15 4.59 -17.90
C ALA A 51 -8.12 5.70 -17.63
N HIS A 52 -7.41 5.59 -16.52
CA HIS A 52 -6.30 6.48 -16.26
C HIS A 52 -5.34 6.32 -17.43
N GLN A 53 -5.18 7.38 -18.21
CA GLN A 53 -4.04 7.44 -19.09
C GLN A 53 -2.85 7.56 -18.15
N SER A 54 -2.39 6.42 -17.63
CA SER A 54 -1.08 6.35 -17.01
C SER A 54 -0.17 7.10 -17.93
N SER A 55 0.56 8.08 -17.38
CA SER A 55 1.66 8.67 -18.12
C SER A 55 2.33 7.52 -18.87
N SER A 56 2.75 7.71 -20.11
CA SER A 56 3.37 6.67 -20.97
C SER A 56 4.49 5.87 -20.29
N TYR A 57 4.75 6.16 -19.04
CA TYR A 57 5.81 5.69 -18.15
C TYR A 57 5.38 4.61 -17.13
N LEU A 58 4.07 4.43 -16.86
CA LEU A 58 3.54 3.34 -16.02
C LEU A 58 2.55 2.50 -16.84
N GLN A 59 2.99 1.35 -17.34
CA GLN A 59 2.15 0.44 -18.13
C GLN A 59 1.58 -0.65 -17.21
N PHE A 60 0.43 -0.45 -16.67
CA PHE A 60 -0.30 -1.49 -15.98
C PHE A 60 -0.87 -2.49 -16.99
N PRO A 61 -0.88 -3.81 -16.70
CA PRO A 61 -1.61 -4.80 -17.52
C PRO A 61 -3.08 -4.41 -17.70
N LEU A 62 -3.73 -3.98 -16.62
CA LEU A 62 -5.04 -3.33 -16.60
C LEU A 62 -4.85 -1.91 -16.05
N PRO A 63 -5.06 -0.87 -16.87
CA PRO A 63 -4.96 0.50 -16.41
C PRO A 63 -5.95 0.79 -15.28
N PRO A 64 -5.52 1.43 -14.18
CA PRO A 64 -6.40 1.84 -13.12
C PRO A 64 -7.56 2.70 -13.63
N LEU A 65 -8.70 2.64 -12.99
CA LEU A 65 -9.82 3.52 -13.26
C LEU A 65 -9.77 4.73 -12.35
N VAL A 66 -10.10 5.90 -12.91
CA VAL A 66 -10.10 7.18 -12.17
C VAL A 66 -11.45 7.84 -12.29
N ALA A 67 -11.95 8.35 -11.18
CA ALA A 67 -13.14 9.21 -11.15
C ALA A 67 -12.89 10.47 -10.32
N ARG A 68 -13.65 11.51 -10.61
CA ARG A 68 -13.71 12.72 -9.78
C ARG A 68 -14.94 12.62 -8.88
N LEU A 69 -14.76 12.80 -7.58
CA LEU A 69 -15.83 12.90 -6.61
C LEU A 69 -16.24 14.36 -6.40
N ALA A 70 -17.29 14.59 -5.62
CA ALA A 70 -17.75 15.92 -5.30
C ALA A 70 -16.68 16.73 -4.56
N ASP A 71 -16.51 17.97 -4.93
CA ASP A 71 -15.62 18.93 -4.26
C ASP A 71 -16.18 19.26 -2.88
N GLY A 72 -15.33 19.70 -1.96
CA GLY A 72 -15.73 20.02 -0.59
C GLY A 72 -14.80 21.02 0.08
N THR A 73 -14.99 21.16 1.39
CA THR A 73 -14.17 22.03 2.24
C THR A 73 -13.87 21.29 3.54
N ILE A 74 -12.61 21.28 3.95
CA ILE A 74 -12.14 20.76 5.21
C ILE A 74 -11.23 21.80 5.85
N ASP A 75 -11.43 22.06 7.13
CA ASP A 75 -10.64 23.02 7.92
C ASP A 75 -10.56 24.41 7.27
N GLY A 76 -11.64 24.80 6.56
CA GLY A 76 -11.73 26.06 5.83
C GLY A 76 -10.98 26.07 4.48
N LEU A 77 -10.35 24.95 4.08
CA LEU A 77 -9.65 24.79 2.81
C LEU A 77 -10.57 24.06 1.80
N ALA A 78 -10.80 24.67 0.65
CA ALA A 78 -11.52 24.03 -0.45
C ALA A 78 -10.63 22.97 -1.10
N TYR A 79 -11.22 21.79 -1.38
CA TYR A 79 -10.53 20.71 -2.06
C TYR A 79 -11.30 20.17 -3.26
N THR A 80 -10.55 19.61 -4.19
CA THR A 80 -11.08 18.67 -5.18
C THR A 80 -10.59 17.27 -4.83
N VAL A 81 -11.39 16.22 -5.08
CA VAL A 81 -11.00 14.85 -4.81
C VAL A 81 -11.15 13.94 -6.01
N ARG A 82 -10.17 13.07 -6.21
CA ARG A 82 -10.21 12.00 -7.22
C ARG A 82 -10.05 10.66 -6.51
N VAL A 83 -10.77 9.67 -6.99
CA VAL A 83 -10.60 8.27 -6.61
C VAL A 83 -9.92 7.52 -7.74
N LYS A 84 -8.99 6.63 -7.40
CA LYS A 84 -8.32 5.71 -8.32
C LYS A 84 -8.49 4.29 -7.80
N PHE A 85 -8.89 3.38 -8.68
CA PHE A 85 -9.09 1.96 -8.40
C PHE A 85 -7.98 1.15 -9.07
N PHE A 86 -7.26 0.39 -8.29
CA PHE A 86 -6.27 -0.56 -8.79
C PHE A 86 -6.85 -1.98 -8.77
N GLU A 87 -6.55 -2.78 -9.79
CA GLU A 87 -7.03 -4.17 -9.92
C GLU A 87 -6.70 -5.02 -8.68
N TYR A 88 -5.54 -4.77 -8.07
CA TYR A 88 -5.03 -5.51 -6.92
C TYR A 88 -5.59 -5.04 -5.56
N GLY A 89 -6.83 -4.59 -5.52
CA GLY A 89 -7.55 -4.35 -4.26
C GLY A 89 -7.39 -2.97 -3.64
N VAL A 90 -6.55 -2.09 -4.19
CA VAL A 90 -6.28 -0.78 -3.59
C VAL A 90 -7.20 0.31 -4.18
N ILE A 91 -7.80 1.09 -3.29
CA ILE A 91 -8.50 2.34 -3.61
C ILE A 91 -7.67 3.51 -3.09
N SER A 92 -7.31 4.45 -3.97
CA SER A 92 -6.61 5.68 -3.61
C SER A 92 -7.51 6.89 -3.76
N LEU A 93 -7.58 7.72 -2.70
CA LEU A 93 -8.21 9.04 -2.72
C LEU A 93 -7.13 10.11 -2.75
N ARG A 94 -7.16 10.99 -3.77
CA ARG A 94 -6.27 12.14 -3.88
C ARG A 94 -7.04 13.43 -3.66
N TYR A 95 -6.86 14.05 -2.52
CA TYR A 95 -7.37 15.38 -2.21
C TYR A 95 -6.37 16.43 -2.70
N SER A 96 -6.85 17.47 -3.39
CA SER A 96 -6.00 18.53 -3.92
C SER A 96 -6.50 19.89 -3.43
N PHE A 97 -5.65 20.61 -2.71
CA PHE A 97 -5.89 21.94 -2.15
C PHE A 97 -5.06 22.94 -2.94
N ALA A 98 -5.71 23.70 -3.83
CA ALA A 98 -5.03 24.71 -4.64
C ALA A 98 -4.51 25.85 -3.76
N LEU A 99 -3.30 26.29 -4.03
CA LEU A 99 -2.61 27.33 -3.28
C LEU A 99 -1.92 28.32 -4.21
N SER A 100 -1.95 29.59 -3.80
CA SER A 100 -1.14 30.66 -4.35
C SER A 100 -0.90 31.69 -3.26
N GLY A 101 0.22 32.39 -3.27
CA GLY A 101 0.53 33.37 -2.24
C GLY A 101 1.95 33.22 -1.68
N ALA A 102 2.12 33.52 -0.40
CA ALA A 102 3.40 33.47 0.27
C ALA A 102 3.80 32.03 0.63
N TRP A 103 5.11 31.78 0.79
CA TRP A 103 5.64 30.50 1.21
C TRP A 103 5.09 30.03 2.57
N GLU A 104 4.93 30.98 3.49
CA GLU A 104 4.39 30.70 4.83
C GLU A 104 2.96 30.17 4.81
N GLU A 105 2.17 30.55 3.79
CA GLU A 105 0.81 30.03 3.59
C GLU A 105 0.84 28.58 3.13
N LEU A 106 1.79 28.23 2.25
CA LEU A 106 2.04 26.86 1.84
C LEU A 106 2.49 25.99 3.02
N GLU A 107 3.47 26.45 3.78
CA GLU A 107 3.98 25.75 4.97
C GLU A 107 2.87 25.52 5.99
N ALA A 108 2.05 26.55 6.26
CA ALA A 108 0.91 26.43 7.16
C ALA A 108 -0.16 25.45 6.64
N ALA A 109 -0.43 25.42 5.34
CA ALA A 109 -1.37 24.50 4.73
C ALA A 109 -0.85 23.06 4.75
N ALA A 110 0.41 22.84 4.36
CA ALA A 110 1.05 21.53 4.43
C ALA A 110 1.05 20.97 5.86
N GLY A 111 1.40 21.81 6.86
CA GLY A 111 1.38 21.42 8.26
C GLY A 111 -0.02 21.09 8.82
N ARG A 112 -1.08 21.76 8.32
CA ARG A 112 -2.48 21.44 8.71
C ARG A 112 -2.98 20.16 8.07
N LEU A 113 -2.56 19.88 6.84
CA LEU A 113 -3.01 18.72 6.08
C LEU A 113 -2.23 17.45 6.41
N ARG A 114 -1.02 17.59 6.94
CA ARG A 114 -0.24 16.45 7.41
C ARG A 114 -0.93 15.82 8.63
N ARG A 115 -1.28 14.53 8.51
CA ARG A 115 -1.98 13.75 9.56
C ARG A 115 -3.28 14.44 10.04
N ASN A 116 -4.04 15.01 9.13
CA ASN A 116 -5.30 15.65 9.44
C ASN A 116 -6.37 14.60 9.74
N GLU A 117 -6.84 14.53 11.00
CA GLU A 117 -7.81 13.53 11.46
C GLU A 117 -9.19 13.68 10.79
N GLU A 118 -9.64 14.91 10.52
CA GLU A 118 -10.91 15.17 9.84
C GLU A 118 -10.86 14.67 8.39
N LEU A 119 -9.75 14.94 7.69
CA LEU A 119 -9.54 14.48 6.32
C LEU A 119 -9.41 12.96 6.25
N MET A 120 -8.71 12.33 7.19
CA MET A 120 -8.63 10.88 7.33
C MET A 120 -10.00 10.25 7.57
N ALA A 121 -10.79 10.82 8.50
CA ALA A 121 -12.14 10.33 8.78
C ALA A 121 -13.06 10.46 7.57
N HIS A 122 -12.98 11.59 6.84
CA HIS A 122 -13.71 11.79 5.59
C HIS A 122 -13.29 10.79 4.51
N ALA A 123 -11.99 10.54 4.34
CA ALA A 123 -11.47 9.57 3.40
C ALA A 123 -11.96 8.15 3.73
N THR A 124 -11.89 7.76 5.01
CA THR A 124 -12.36 6.45 5.50
C THR A 124 -13.86 6.26 5.24
N ALA A 125 -14.69 7.27 5.57
CA ALA A 125 -16.13 7.22 5.33
C ALA A 125 -16.45 7.15 3.82
N THR A 126 -15.69 7.87 3.00
CA THR A 126 -15.85 7.86 1.54
C THR A 126 -15.55 6.48 0.96
N VAL A 127 -14.42 5.86 1.35
CA VAL A 127 -14.06 4.51 0.87
C VAL A 127 -15.04 3.47 1.38
N ALA A 128 -15.47 3.54 2.64
CA ALA A 128 -16.48 2.61 3.17
C ALA A 128 -17.79 2.66 2.36
N ARG A 129 -18.25 3.85 1.96
CA ARG A 129 -19.40 4.00 1.09
C ARG A 129 -19.16 3.41 -0.30
N ILE A 130 -18.00 3.69 -0.91
CA ILE A 130 -17.61 3.14 -2.21
C ILE A 130 -17.59 1.60 -2.15
N CYS A 131 -16.99 1.01 -1.13
CA CYS A 131 -16.94 -0.46 -0.97
C CYS A 131 -18.36 -1.06 -0.82
N ALA A 132 -19.25 -0.38 -0.10
CA ALA A 132 -20.63 -0.85 0.04
C ALA A 132 -21.40 -0.80 -1.30
N GLU A 133 -21.15 0.20 -2.14
CA GLU A 133 -21.75 0.35 -3.47
C GLU A 133 -21.17 -0.65 -4.49
N LEU A 134 -19.91 -1.02 -4.32
CA LEU A 134 -19.14 -1.88 -5.25
C LEU A 134 -18.93 -3.30 -4.70
N ALA A 135 -19.73 -3.75 -3.73
CA ALA A 135 -19.52 -5.03 -3.06
C ALA A 135 -19.41 -6.23 -4.03
N ASP A 136 -20.18 -6.22 -5.11
CA ASP A 136 -20.16 -7.28 -6.14
C ASP A 136 -18.89 -7.29 -7.01
N ALA A 137 -18.11 -6.22 -6.98
CA ALA A 137 -16.85 -6.07 -7.72
C ALA A 137 -15.61 -6.33 -6.86
N LEU A 138 -15.78 -6.56 -5.54
CA LEU A 138 -14.69 -6.82 -4.61
C LEU A 138 -14.57 -8.33 -4.35
N ASP A 139 -13.40 -8.88 -4.57
CA ASP A 139 -13.08 -10.27 -4.24
C ASP A 139 -12.36 -10.33 -2.88
N ASP A 140 -12.86 -11.16 -1.97
CA ASP A 140 -12.40 -11.30 -0.58
C ASP A 140 -12.20 -9.96 0.18
N PRO A 141 -13.26 -9.17 0.36
CA PRO A 141 -13.16 -7.86 1.01
C PRO A 141 -12.77 -8.00 2.50
N HIS A 142 -11.87 -7.14 2.96
CA HIS A 142 -11.34 -7.16 4.31
C HIS A 142 -11.32 -5.77 4.97
N VAL A 143 -10.97 -5.72 6.26
CA VAL A 143 -10.81 -4.44 6.97
C VAL A 143 -9.57 -3.73 6.42
N PRO A 144 -9.72 -2.51 5.87
CA PRO A 144 -8.63 -1.84 5.17
C PRO A 144 -7.45 -1.49 6.09
N LEU A 145 -6.24 -1.75 5.64
CA LEU A 145 -5.07 -0.99 6.05
C LEU A 145 -5.04 0.33 5.28
N ILE A 146 -4.43 1.34 5.87
CA ILE A 146 -4.41 2.70 5.31
C ILE A 146 -2.96 3.19 5.26
N GLU A 147 -2.58 3.77 4.13
CA GLU A 147 -1.38 4.56 3.94
C GLU A 147 -1.76 5.98 3.56
N ASP A 148 -1.03 6.96 4.10
CA ASP A 148 -1.15 8.35 3.72
C ASP A 148 0.18 8.90 3.19
N TYR A 149 0.10 9.81 2.24
CA TYR A 149 1.26 10.47 1.65
C TYR A 149 0.92 11.89 1.26
N LEU A 150 1.80 12.84 1.60
CA LEU A 150 1.58 14.25 1.29
C LEU A 150 2.50 14.69 0.15
N VAL A 151 1.95 15.38 -0.85
CA VAL A 151 2.73 15.99 -1.93
C VAL A 151 2.52 17.49 -1.94
N VAL A 152 3.58 18.23 -1.78
CA VAL A 152 3.62 19.67 -2.00
C VAL A 152 4.08 19.90 -3.42
N ASP A 153 3.19 20.44 -4.26
CA ASP A 153 3.38 20.55 -5.69
C ASP A 153 3.28 22.02 -6.11
N ILE A 154 4.35 22.54 -6.67
CA ILE A 154 4.46 23.93 -7.14
C ILE A 154 4.61 23.93 -8.66
N ASP A 155 3.60 24.46 -9.34
CA ASP A 155 3.66 24.61 -10.80
C ASP A 155 4.56 25.78 -11.20
N ARG A 156 4.56 26.87 -10.39
CA ARG A 156 5.27 28.07 -10.73
C ARG A 156 5.50 29.02 -9.56
N PHE A 157 6.71 29.53 -9.45
CA PHE A 157 7.07 30.68 -8.60
C PHE A 157 7.02 32.00 -9.40
N GLU A 158 6.87 33.10 -8.68
CA GLU A 158 6.97 34.46 -9.21
C GLU A 158 7.78 35.36 -8.26
N PRO A 159 9.00 35.82 -8.68
CA PRO A 159 9.67 35.48 -9.93
C PRO A 159 10.03 33.98 -10.04
N ARG A 160 10.32 33.51 -11.25
CA ARG A 160 10.81 32.14 -11.50
C ARG A 160 12.12 31.92 -10.73
N ILE A 161 12.21 30.77 -10.06
CA ILE A 161 13.38 30.36 -9.26
C ILE A 161 14.01 29.13 -9.91
N GLU A 162 15.33 29.11 -9.99
CA GLU A 162 16.06 27.92 -10.40
C GLU A 162 16.18 26.93 -9.23
N ALA A 163 16.18 25.64 -9.55
CA ALA A 163 16.26 24.57 -8.55
C ALA A 163 17.49 24.69 -7.61
N GLU A 164 18.64 25.11 -8.16
CA GLU A 164 19.86 25.31 -7.38
C GLU A 164 19.71 26.46 -6.38
N HIS A 165 19.12 27.58 -6.78
CA HIS A 165 18.83 28.69 -5.87
C HIS A 165 17.83 28.28 -4.79
N LEU A 166 16.79 27.53 -5.15
CA LEU A 166 15.83 27.01 -4.19
C LEU A 166 16.48 26.11 -3.12
N LEU A 167 17.40 25.24 -3.56
CA LEU A 167 18.15 24.34 -2.66
C LEU A 167 19.19 25.08 -1.81
N HIS A 168 19.83 26.12 -2.36
CA HIS A 168 20.88 26.86 -1.65
C HIS A 168 20.29 27.87 -0.67
N ASP A 169 19.36 28.72 -1.13
CA ASP A 169 18.88 29.88 -0.38
C ASP A 169 17.66 29.53 0.51
N HIS A 170 16.94 28.44 0.21
CA HIS A 170 15.70 28.04 0.88
C HIS A 170 15.72 26.61 1.43
N SER A 171 16.90 26.04 1.67
CA SER A 171 17.08 24.66 2.13
C SER A 171 16.33 24.35 3.44
N GLU A 172 16.39 25.25 4.42
CA GLU A 172 15.68 25.09 5.69
C GLU A 172 14.15 25.12 5.52
N ALA A 173 13.64 25.98 4.63
CA ALA A 173 12.21 26.05 4.32
C ALA A 173 11.70 24.78 3.64
N LEU A 174 12.49 24.25 2.69
CA LEU A 174 12.19 22.96 2.05
C LEU A 174 12.19 21.81 3.06
N ALA A 175 13.20 21.76 3.92
CA ALA A 175 13.32 20.75 4.97
C ALA A 175 12.15 20.82 5.96
N ASN A 176 11.75 22.03 6.38
CA ASN A 176 10.61 22.24 7.29
C ASN A 176 9.30 21.73 6.68
N ILE A 177 9.05 22.00 5.41
CA ILE A 177 7.85 21.45 4.70
C ILE A 177 7.91 19.93 4.63
N LEU A 178 9.06 19.36 4.25
CA LEU A 178 9.22 17.92 4.10
C LEU A 178 9.09 17.16 5.43
N LEU A 179 9.60 17.71 6.51
CA LEU A 179 9.57 17.09 7.84
C LEU A 179 8.34 17.50 8.67
N GLY A 180 7.62 18.54 8.25
CA GLY A 180 6.49 19.11 9.01
C GLY A 180 6.94 19.82 10.28
N GLU A 181 8.20 20.29 10.34
CA GLU A 181 8.77 20.97 11.48
C GLU A 181 8.59 22.49 11.36
N ARG A 182 8.53 23.15 12.51
CA ARG A 182 8.44 24.62 12.61
C ARG A 182 9.62 25.25 13.35
N SER A 183 10.46 24.40 13.90
CA SER A 183 11.65 24.80 14.62
C SER A 183 12.86 24.79 13.70
N SER A 184 13.90 25.57 14.05
CA SER A 184 15.14 25.54 13.29
C SER A 184 15.80 24.16 13.35
N LEU A 185 16.11 23.62 12.21
CA LEU A 185 16.73 22.30 12.03
C LEU A 185 18.27 22.41 12.10
N SER A 186 18.92 21.32 12.47
CA SER A 186 20.38 21.25 12.35
C SER A 186 20.80 21.16 10.88
N ALA A 187 22.00 21.63 10.55
CA ALA A 187 22.52 21.57 9.19
C ALA A 187 22.56 20.10 8.65
N GLY A 188 22.87 19.13 9.52
CA GLY A 188 22.87 17.72 9.15
C GLY A 188 21.48 17.18 8.82
N GLU A 189 20.44 17.60 9.54
CA GLU A 189 19.06 17.20 9.29
C GLU A 189 18.53 17.82 7.99
N ILE A 190 18.85 19.08 7.74
CA ILE A 190 18.53 19.75 6.48
C ILE A 190 19.17 18.99 5.30
N GLU A 191 20.47 18.67 5.40
CA GLU A 191 21.18 17.93 4.36
C GLU A 191 20.58 16.55 4.12
N GLU A 192 20.25 15.79 5.20
CA GLU A 192 19.64 14.47 5.10
C GLU A 192 18.25 14.54 4.48
N SER A 193 17.42 15.49 4.89
CA SER A 193 16.06 15.65 4.36
C SER A 193 16.04 16.03 2.87
N LEU A 194 17.08 16.69 2.38
CA LEU A 194 17.21 17.09 0.96
C LEU A 194 18.07 16.13 0.13
N ARG A 195 18.55 15.03 0.69
CA ARG A 195 19.48 14.09 0.02
C ARG A 195 18.87 13.43 -1.20
N THR A 196 17.61 12.98 -1.10
CA THR A 196 16.92 12.24 -2.17
C THR A 196 16.20 13.23 -3.07
N ARG A 197 16.97 13.89 -3.94
CA ARG A 197 16.46 14.92 -4.85
C ARG A 197 16.82 14.63 -6.30
N PHE A 198 15.98 15.12 -7.20
CA PHE A 198 16.10 14.97 -8.64
C PHE A 198 15.79 16.30 -9.32
N SER A 199 16.52 16.62 -10.35
CA SER A 199 16.28 17.72 -11.27
C SER A 199 16.66 17.22 -12.67
N TYR A 200 15.90 17.54 -13.67
CA TYR A 200 16.17 17.24 -15.07
C TYR A 200 16.56 18.51 -15.83
N TYR A 201 15.87 19.61 -15.53
CA TYR A 201 16.16 20.95 -16.03
C TYR A 201 16.57 21.87 -14.87
N ASP A 202 16.99 23.10 -15.18
CA ASP A 202 17.38 24.08 -14.18
C ASP A 202 16.21 24.60 -13.35
N ASP A 203 14.97 24.40 -13.83
CA ASP A 203 13.73 24.92 -13.25
C ASP A 203 12.75 23.82 -12.78
N ASP A 204 13.27 22.63 -12.52
CA ASP A 204 12.51 21.56 -11.88
C ASP A 204 13.26 21.01 -10.66
N LEU A 205 12.51 20.55 -9.65
CA LEU A 205 13.04 19.91 -8.46
C LEU A 205 12.02 18.94 -7.89
N THR A 206 12.43 17.71 -7.70
CA THR A 206 11.66 16.69 -6.96
C THR A 206 12.47 16.22 -5.77
N ILE A 207 11.90 16.28 -4.56
CA ILE A 207 12.50 15.74 -3.33
C ILE A 207 11.53 14.70 -2.76
N VAL A 208 12.04 13.50 -2.46
CA VAL A 208 11.24 12.37 -2.00
C VAL A 208 11.62 11.99 -0.58
N GLN A 209 10.65 11.97 0.33
CA GLN A 209 10.74 11.49 1.70
C GLN A 209 9.79 10.31 1.93
N TRP A 210 9.82 9.73 3.12
CA TRP A 210 9.07 8.53 3.44
C TRP A 210 7.54 8.75 3.53
N ASP A 211 7.08 9.95 3.92
CA ASP A 211 5.66 10.32 4.05
C ASP A 211 5.29 11.58 3.25
N THR A 212 6.27 12.18 2.55
CA THR A 212 6.08 13.46 1.88
C THR A 212 6.98 13.58 0.66
N ALA A 213 6.51 14.30 -0.36
CA ALA A 213 7.36 14.78 -1.45
C ALA A 213 7.14 16.27 -1.69
N PHE A 214 8.19 16.93 -2.17
CA PHE A 214 8.13 18.26 -2.73
C PHE A 214 8.42 18.16 -4.23
N ILE A 215 7.54 18.75 -5.04
CA ILE A 215 7.67 18.78 -6.49
C ILE A 215 7.57 20.25 -6.93
N TYR A 216 8.55 20.70 -7.66
CA TYR A 216 8.53 21.96 -8.39
C TYR A 216 8.76 21.61 -9.87
N ASP A 217 7.70 21.56 -10.66
CA ASP A 217 7.74 21.18 -12.06
C ASP A 217 6.44 21.60 -12.78
N ARG A 218 6.47 21.60 -14.09
CA ARG A 218 5.28 21.81 -14.90
C ARG A 218 4.24 20.73 -14.61
N ARG A 219 2.98 21.11 -14.65
CA ARG A 219 1.86 20.26 -14.25
C ARG A 219 1.88 18.84 -14.86
N GLU A 220 2.20 18.71 -16.15
CA GLU A 220 2.20 17.41 -16.82
C GLU A 220 3.28 16.46 -16.27
N SER A 221 4.47 16.99 -16.04
CA SER A 221 5.58 16.22 -15.44
C SER A 221 5.29 15.90 -13.98
N SER A 222 4.76 16.86 -13.23
CA SER A 222 4.37 16.69 -11.83
C SER A 222 3.29 15.61 -11.65
N ASP A 223 2.26 15.56 -12.50
CA ASP A 223 1.25 14.49 -12.46
C ASP A 223 1.89 13.10 -12.68
N ALA A 224 2.88 12.98 -13.56
CA ALA A 224 3.62 11.73 -13.77
C ALA A 224 4.42 11.29 -12.53
N ILE A 225 5.09 12.24 -11.86
CA ILE A 225 5.84 11.98 -10.63
C ILE A 225 4.87 11.54 -9.52
N GLN A 226 3.74 12.20 -9.39
CA GLN A 226 2.72 11.86 -8.41
C GLN A 226 2.15 10.46 -8.63
N ASP A 227 1.88 10.06 -9.87
CA ASP A 227 1.43 8.70 -10.19
C ASP A 227 2.47 7.64 -9.79
N ILE A 228 3.77 7.95 -9.93
CA ILE A 228 4.87 7.08 -9.51
C ILE A 228 4.92 6.95 -7.98
N LEU A 229 4.77 8.07 -7.26
CA LEU A 229 4.75 8.08 -5.80
C LEU A 229 3.52 7.34 -5.25
N GLU A 230 2.35 7.58 -5.82
CA GLU A 230 1.11 6.87 -5.48
C GLU A 230 1.25 5.36 -5.71
N PHE A 231 1.83 4.96 -6.83
CA PHE A 231 2.10 3.56 -7.14
C PHE A 231 3.08 2.93 -6.14
N ALA A 232 4.18 3.62 -5.78
CA ALA A 232 5.12 3.11 -4.78
C ALA A 232 4.46 2.94 -3.39
N ASN A 233 3.58 3.88 -3.00
CA ASN A 233 2.81 3.78 -1.75
C ASN A 233 1.77 2.65 -1.79
N SER A 234 1.11 2.41 -2.94
CA SER A 234 0.19 1.27 -3.05
C SER A 234 0.91 -0.07 -2.88
N GLN A 235 2.15 -0.19 -3.38
CA GLN A 235 2.96 -1.38 -3.16
C GLN A 235 3.39 -1.56 -1.69
N LEU A 236 3.71 -0.46 -0.99
CA LEU A 236 3.97 -0.52 0.44
C LEU A 236 2.74 -1.03 1.19
N LEU A 237 1.57 -0.50 0.87
CA LEU A 237 0.30 -0.88 1.49
C LEU A 237 0.02 -2.38 1.29
N GLU A 238 0.14 -2.89 0.07
CA GLU A 238 0.02 -4.31 -0.25
C GLU A 238 0.98 -5.19 0.58
N LEU A 239 2.26 -4.82 0.61
CA LEU A 239 3.25 -5.56 1.38
C LEU A 239 2.91 -5.58 2.89
N ARG A 240 2.40 -4.48 3.44
CA ARG A 240 1.96 -4.39 4.83
C ARG A 240 0.72 -5.24 5.10
N THR A 241 -0.21 -5.31 4.17
CA THR A 241 -1.40 -6.16 4.27
C THR A 241 -1.01 -7.63 4.30
N TYR A 242 -0.14 -8.08 3.39
CA TYR A 242 0.35 -9.45 3.39
C TYR A 242 1.18 -9.79 4.64
N ASP A 243 1.98 -8.86 5.13
CA ASP A 243 2.70 -9.04 6.40
C ASP A 243 1.73 -9.30 7.56
N ALA A 244 0.66 -8.50 7.65
CA ALA A 244 -0.38 -8.65 8.67
C ALA A 244 -1.24 -9.93 8.47
N GLN A 245 -1.45 -10.39 7.24
CA GLN A 245 -2.12 -11.65 6.96
C GLN A 245 -1.24 -12.83 7.38
N LEU A 246 0.05 -12.81 7.06
CA LEU A 246 1.01 -13.84 7.47
C LEU A 246 1.13 -13.95 8.99
N ASP A 247 1.11 -12.84 9.71
CA ASP A 247 1.11 -12.86 11.18
C ASP A 247 -0.14 -13.54 11.73
N ARG A 248 -1.31 -13.25 11.19
CA ARG A 248 -2.56 -13.91 11.59
C ARG A 248 -2.54 -15.42 11.32
N GLU A 249 -2.01 -15.84 10.17
CA GLU A 249 -1.87 -17.26 9.85
C GLU A 249 -0.86 -17.95 10.76
N LEU A 250 0.28 -17.33 11.04
CA LEU A 250 1.26 -17.85 12.01
C LEU A 250 0.63 -18.01 13.38
N ASP A 251 -0.09 -17.03 13.88
CA ASP A 251 -0.78 -17.08 15.16
C ASP A 251 -1.80 -18.21 15.20
N SER A 252 -2.55 -18.43 14.13
CA SER A 252 -3.51 -19.52 14.00
C SER A 252 -2.84 -20.89 14.02
N ILE A 253 -1.69 -21.03 13.37
CA ILE A 253 -0.86 -22.23 13.36
C ILE A 253 -0.32 -22.52 14.75
N TYR A 254 0.24 -21.51 15.44
CA TYR A 254 0.76 -21.67 16.81
C TYR A 254 -0.35 -22.02 17.81
N ALA A 255 -1.53 -21.43 17.68
CA ALA A 255 -2.70 -21.77 18.51
C ALA A 255 -3.20 -23.20 18.27
N ALA A 256 -3.00 -23.76 17.08
CA ALA A 256 -3.35 -25.13 16.73
C ALA A 256 -2.30 -26.18 17.14
N ALA A 257 -1.10 -25.74 17.57
CA ALA A 257 0.00 -26.62 17.96
C ALA A 257 -0.37 -27.54 19.16
N PRO A 258 0.06 -28.82 19.16
CA PRO A 258 -0.36 -29.78 20.17
C PRO A 258 0.29 -29.52 21.54
N GLY A 259 -0.43 -28.80 22.38
CA GLY A 259 -0.07 -28.49 23.77
C GLY A 259 -1.28 -28.05 24.59
N GLN A 260 -2.33 -27.57 23.97
CA GLN A 260 -3.60 -27.21 24.61
C GLN A 260 -4.69 -28.19 24.20
N ARG A 261 -5.26 -28.85 25.19
CA ARG A 261 -6.26 -29.89 25.17
C ARG A 261 -7.48 -29.53 24.30
N THR A 262 -7.45 -29.90 23.03
CA THR A 262 -8.69 -30.19 22.28
C THR A 262 -8.41 -31.34 21.33
N ARG A 263 -8.95 -32.51 21.66
CA ARG A 263 -9.05 -33.67 20.79
C ARG A 263 -9.99 -33.31 19.62
N SER A 264 -9.47 -32.65 18.62
CA SER A 264 -10.17 -32.58 17.33
C SER A 264 -9.84 -33.84 16.54
N LEU A 265 -10.84 -34.66 16.38
CA LEU A 265 -10.76 -35.98 15.72
C LEU A 265 -10.72 -35.92 14.18
N PHE A 266 -10.54 -34.77 13.55
CA PHE A 266 -10.63 -34.69 12.09
C PHE A 266 -9.65 -33.68 11.47
N GLY A 267 -8.81 -34.17 10.58
CA GLY A 267 -7.83 -33.45 9.76
C GLY A 267 -8.41 -32.46 8.73
N ARG A 268 -9.65 -31.99 8.91
CA ARG A 268 -10.25 -30.93 8.08
C ARG A 268 -9.61 -29.57 8.38
N ARG A 269 -9.42 -29.24 9.65
CA ARG A 269 -8.85 -27.97 10.06
C ARG A 269 -7.40 -27.78 9.58
N GLU A 270 -6.64 -28.86 9.57
CA GLU A 270 -5.26 -28.91 9.07
C GLU A 270 -5.21 -28.78 7.53
N ALA A 271 -6.19 -29.36 6.83
CA ALA A 271 -6.32 -29.25 5.38
C ALA A 271 -6.77 -27.84 4.94
N ASP A 272 -7.67 -27.22 5.69
CA ASP A 272 -8.13 -25.84 5.43
C ASP A 272 -7.00 -24.83 5.66
N LEU A 273 -6.25 -24.99 6.75
CA LEU A 273 -5.06 -24.18 7.04
C LEU A 273 -4.01 -24.31 5.93
N ALA A 274 -3.83 -25.52 5.42
CA ALA A 274 -2.94 -25.82 4.33
C ALA A 274 -3.33 -25.16 3.02
N ALA A 275 -4.63 -25.11 2.75
CA ALA A 275 -5.16 -24.45 1.56
C ALA A 275 -4.95 -22.93 1.63
N ASN A 276 -5.21 -22.31 2.78
CA ASN A 276 -5.03 -20.88 3.00
C ASN A 276 -3.56 -20.46 2.83
N VAL A 277 -2.63 -21.19 3.47
CA VAL A 277 -1.20 -20.92 3.34
C VAL A 277 -0.73 -21.01 1.88
N ARG A 278 -1.21 -22.02 1.14
CA ARG A 278 -0.85 -22.16 -0.28
C ARG A 278 -1.42 -21.04 -1.13
N TYR A 279 -2.66 -20.61 -0.88
CA TYR A 279 -3.28 -19.47 -1.56
C TYR A 279 -2.47 -18.20 -1.32
N LEU A 280 -2.16 -17.90 -0.07
CA LEU A 280 -1.35 -16.75 0.33
C LEU A 280 0.06 -16.74 -0.33
N ILE A 281 0.72 -17.91 -0.43
CA ILE A 281 2.02 -18.00 -1.12
C ILE A 281 1.89 -17.66 -2.61
N VAL A 282 0.83 -18.09 -3.28
CA VAL A 282 0.60 -17.80 -4.69
C VAL A 282 0.32 -16.32 -4.90
N ASP A 283 -0.55 -15.72 -4.10
CA ASP A 283 -0.91 -14.31 -4.16
C ASP A 283 0.28 -13.38 -3.95
N ILE A 284 1.05 -13.64 -2.89
CA ILE A 284 2.26 -12.86 -2.61
C ILE A 284 3.27 -12.99 -3.76
N SER A 285 3.45 -14.19 -4.32
CA SER A 285 4.35 -14.40 -5.47
C SER A 285 3.89 -13.61 -6.68
N GLU A 286 2.59 -13.54 -6.93
CA GLU A 286 2.02 -12.78 -8.04
C GLU A 286 2.19 -11.26 -7.84
N LEU A 287 1.98 -10.75 -6.62
CA LEU A 287 2.26 -9.35 -6.29
C LEU A 287 3.72 -8.99 -6.52
N LEU A 288 4.64 -9.83 -6.03
CA LEU A 288 6.08 -9.61 -6.19
C LEU A 288 6.49 -9.59 -7.66
N ASP A 289 5.90 -10.44 -8.48
CA ASP A 289 6.12 -10.45 -9.93
C ASP A 289 5.54 -9.19 -10.60
N ARG A 290 4.35 -8.74 -10.20
CA ARG A 290 3.74 -7.49 -10.69
C ARG A 290 4.60 -6.28 -10.32
N SER A 291 5.08 -6.20 -9.09
CA SER A 291 5.96 -5.13 -8.59
C SER A 291 7.30 -5.10 -9.34
N SER A 292 7.94 -6.25 -9.56
CA SER A 292 9.18 -6.36 -10.35
C SER A 292 8.99 -5.95 -11.80
N ASN A 293 7.83 -6.27 -12.38
CA ASN A 293 7.50 -5.93 -13.76
C ASN A 293 7.15 -4.45 -13.92
N ALA A 294 6.60 -3.79 -12.90
CA ALA A 294 6.34 -2.36 -12.93
C ALA A 294 7.62 -1.52 -13.21
N LEU A 295 8.76 -1.95 -12.71
CA LEU A 295 10.06 -1.34 -13.01
C LEU A 295 10.50 -1.48 -14.49
N LYS A 296 10.11 -2.57 -15.17
CA LYS A 296 10.38 -2.75 -16.61
C LYS A 296 9.55 -1.82 -17.47
N VAL A 297 8.55 -1.24 -16.89
CA VAL A 297 7.48 -0.47 -17.50
C VAL A 297 7.78 1.04 -17.50
N VAL A 298 8.69 1.51 -16.65
CA VAL A 298 9.13 2.91 -16.69
C VAL A 298 10.12 3.09 -17.85
N GLY A 299 9.60 3.41 -19.03
CA GLY A 299 10.38 3.57 -20.26
C GLY A 299 11.35 4.77 -20.25
N ASP A 300 11.33 5.61 -19.21
CA ASP A 300 12.20 6.77 -19.05
C ASP A 300 13.13 6.62 -17.85
N ALA A 301 14.41 6.89 -18.05
CA ALA A 301 15.45 6.76 -17.03
C ALA A 301 15.29 7.73 -15.85
N TYR A 302 14.71 8.92 -16.07
CA TYR A 302 14.47 9.91 -15.03
C TYR A 302 13.40 9.43 -14.06
N TYR A 303 12.24 9.05 -14.56
CA TYR A 303 11.13 8.53 -13.74
C TYR A 303 11.49 7.20 -13.04
N ALA A 304 12.29 6.35 -13.68
CA ALA A 304 12.79 5.13 -13.05
C ALA A 304 13.71 5.42 -11.84
N ARG A 305 14.47 6.51 -11.86
CA ARG A 305 15.26 6.95 -10.68
C ARG A 305 14.37 7.42 -9.56
N ILE A 306 13.32 8.19 -9.86
CA ILE A 306 12.35 8.67 -8.85
C ILE A 306 11.64 7.47 -8.21
N TYR A 307 11.16 6.51 -9.00
CA TYR A 307 10.54 5.29 -8.47
C TYR A 307 11.48 4.52 -7.53
N ARG A 308 12.74 4.27 -7.96
CA ARG A 308 13.70 3.57 -7.09
C ARG A 308 13.98 4.31 -5.79
N ALA A 309 14.01 5.63 -5.84
CA ALA A 309 14.18 6.45 -4.66
C ALA A 309 12.97 6.36 -3.71
N ALA A 310 11.76 6.47 -4.25
CA ALA A 310 10.52 6.28 -3.49
C ALA A 310 10.48 4.88 -2.86
N ALA A 311 10.72 3.83 -3.64
CA ALA A 311 10.79 2.44 -3.17
C ALA A 311 11.83 2.26 -2.05
N GLY A 312 13.00 2.92 -2.19
CA GLY A 312 14.05 2.92 -1.16
C GLY A 312 13.65 3.65 0.12
N ARG A 313 13.02 4.84 0.00
CA ARG A 313 12.53 5.61 1.16
C ARG A 313 11.40 4.90 1.89
N LEU A 314 10.51 4.23 1.17
CA LEU A 314 9.42 3.42 1.72
C LEU A 314 9.89 2.05 2.24
N GLY A 315 11.15 1.66 1.98
CA GLY A 315 11.72 0.40 2.45
C GLY A 315 11.10 -0.84 1.81
N LEU A 316 10.60 -0.76 0.57
CA LEU A 316 9.88 -1.87 -0.08
C LEU A 316 10.70 -3.16 -0.12
N ALA A 317 12.01 -3.07 -0.37
CA ALA A 317 12.89 -4.24 -0.37
C ALA A 317 13.06 -4.89 1.01
N ASP A 318 12.93 -4.12 2.09
CA ASP A 318 13.01 -4.63 3.45
C ASP A 318 11.71 -5.36 3.82
N TRP A 319 10.56 -4.78 3.49
CA TRP A 319 9.26 -5.41 3.62
C TRP A 319 9.18 -6.72 2.84
N GLN A 320 9.62 -6.72 1.58
CA GLN A 320 9.67 -7.92 0.75
C GLN A 320 10.50 -9.04 1.40
N ARG A 321 11.71 -8.72 1.90
CA ARG A 321 12.56 -9.70 2.59
C ARG A 321 11.91 -10.25 3.88
N GLN A 322 11.19 -9.40 4.61
CA GLN A 322 10.45 -9.81 5.80
C GLN A 322 9.34 -10.79 5.44
N ILE A 323 8.56 -10.50 4.41
CA ILE A 323 7.50 -11.38 3.89
C ILE A 323 8.08 -12.71 3.43
N ASP A 324 9.16 -12.71 2.64
CA ASP A 324 9.85 -13.93 2.18
C ASP A 324 10.29 -14.81 3.36
N SER A 325 10.82 -14.19 4.42
CA SER A 325 11.23 -14.88 5.64
C SER A 325 10.05 -15.49 6.40
N LYS A 326 8.93 -14.75 6.51
CA LYS A 326 7.70 -15.25 7.13
C LYS A 326 7.08 -16.40 6.32
N LEU A 327 7.03 -16.27 4.99
CA LEU A 327 6.55 -17.32 4.08
C LEU A 327 7.35 -18.61 4.23
N ALA A 328 8.68 -18.52 4.31
CA ALA A 328 9.53 -19.68 4.56
C ALA A 328 9.19 -20.35 5.90
N SER A 329 8.99 -19.53 6.95
CA SER A 329 8.64 -20.01 8.29
C SER A 329 7.27 -20.71 8.31
N VAL A 330 6.27 -20.11 7.66
CA VAL A 330 4.93 -20.71 7.50
C VAL A 330 5.02 -22.03 6.72
N GLY A 331 5.80 -22.06 5.64
CA GLY A 331 6.01 -23.26 4.83
C GLY A 331 6.67 -24.40 5.60
N ASP A 332 7.65 -24.11 6.45
CA ASP A 332 8.34 -25.10 7.30
C ASP A 332 7.44 -25.64 8.40
N LEU A 333 6.69 -24.77 9.08
CA LEU A 333 5.68 -25.19 10.06
C LEU A 333 4.62 -26.07 9.42
N TYR A 334 4.15 -25.70 8.24
CA TYR A 334 3.18 -26.48 7.47
C TYR A 334 3.70 -27.90 7.16
N ARG A 335 4.94 -28.02 6.65
CA ARG A 335 5.58 -29.34 6.40
C ARG A 335 5.67 -30.16 7.67
N PHE A 336 6.10 -29.54 8.77
CA PHE A 336 6.17 -30.21 10.07
C PHE A 336 4.81 -30.79 10.50
N PHE A 337 3.71 -30.03 10.37
CA PHE A 337 2.37 -30.52 10.74
C PHE A 337 1.87 -31.64 9.84
N ILE A 338 2.12 -31.56 8.53
CA ILE A 338 1.75 -32.65 7.60
C ILE A 338 2.49 -33.92 7.92
N ASP A 339 3.80 -33.83 8.16
CA ASP A 339 4.61 -35.01 8.48
C ASP A 339 4.18 -35.63 9.82
N GLN A 340 3.86 -34.81 10.82
CA GLN A 340 3.32 -35.28 12.08
C GLN A 340 1.92 -35.95 11.92
N ALA A 341 1.04 -35.40 11.07
CA ALA A 341 -0.27 -35.98 10.77
C ALA A 341 -0.13 -37.33 10.04
N ARG A 342 0.80 -37.45 9.09
CA ARG A 342 1.12 -38.69 8.39
C ARG A 342 1.66 -39.72 9.35
N GLY A 343 2.62 -39.39 10.21
CA GLY A 343 3.19 -40.30 11.19
C GLY A 343 2.14 -40.87 12.17
N ARG A 344 1.14 -40.09 12.57
CA ARG A 344 0.01 -40.57 13.40
C ARG A 344 -0.87 -41.57 12.67
N ARG A 345 -1.14 -41.30 11.38
CA ARG A 345 -1.94 -42.20 10.54
C ARG A 345 -1.23 -43.53 10.31
N ASP A 346 0.05 -43.52 10.08
CA ASP A 346 0.88 -44.70 9.90
C ASP A 346 0.92 -45.51 11.18
N ALA A 347 1.15 -44.90 12.34
CA ALA A 347 1.10 -45.56 13.65
C ALA A 347 -0.29 -46.15 13.97
N PHE A 348 -1.38 -45.47 13.57
CA PHE A 348 -2.73 -45.99 13.72
C PHE A 348 -2.98 -47.22 12.83
N LEU A 349 -2.53 -47.19 11.57
CA LEU A 349 -2.64 -48.31 10.64
C LEU A 349 -1.81 -49.51 11.17
N GLU A 350 -0.60 -49.27 11.66
CA GLU A 350 0.24 -50.29 12.29
C GLU A 350 -0.45 -50.93 13.52
N PHE A 351 -1.07 -50.09 14.37
CA PHE A 351 -1.84 -50.59 15.51
C PHE A 351 -3.04 -51.45 15.08
N VAL A 352 -3.78 -51.02 14.01
CA VAL A 352 -4.90 -51.79 13.47
C VAL A 352 -4.41 -53.14 12.91
N VAL A 353 -3.29 -53.16 12.19
CA VAL A 353 -2.69 -54.40 11.67
C VAL A 353 -2.30 -55.36 12.79
N ILE A 354 -1.61 -54.85 13.83
CA ILE A 354 -1.23 -55.63 15.02
C ILE A 354 -2.48 -56.19 15.71
N LEU A 355 -3.52 -55.38 15.86
CA LEU A 355 -4.78 -55.81 16.46
C LEU A 355 -5.44 -56.95 15.67
N LEU A 356 -5.49 -56.84 14.32
CA LEU A 356 -6.01 -57.86 13.45
C LEU A 356 -5.24 -59.18 13.55
N ILE A 357 -3.91 -59.11 13.55
CA ILE A 357 -3.04 -60.29 13.75
C ILE A 357 -3.33 -60.93 15.10
N ALA A 358 -3.44 -60.14 16.17
CA ALA A 358 -3.75 -60.65 17.49
C ALA A 358 -5.10 -61.36 17.54
N ILE A 359 -6.12 -60.79 16.91
CA ILE A 359 -7.44 -61.44 16.80
C ILE A 359 -7.37 -62.75 16.00
N GLU A 360 -6.63 -62.78 14.88
CA GLU A 360 -6.44 -63.99 14.06
C GLU A 360 -5.75 -65.11 14.85
N VAL A 361 -4.70 -64.78 15.62
CA VAL A 361 -4.01 -65.70 16.50
C VAL A 361 -4.94 -66.25 17.57
N VAL A 362 -5.77 -65.42 18.20
CA VAL A 362 -6.74 -65.86 19.22
C VAL A 362 -7.78 -66.77 18.61
N ILE A 363 -8.31 -66.48 17.44
CA ILE A 363 -9.26 -67.32 16.73
C ILE A 363 -8.60 -68.68 16.36
N GLY A 364 -7.35 -68.66 15.87
CA GLY A 364 -6.58 -69.86 15.55
C GLY A 364 -6.36 -70.76 16.76
N VAL A 365 -6.04 -70.21 17.91
CA VAL A 365 -5.87 -70.96 19.17
C VAL A 365 -7.22 -71.56 19.63
N ILE A 366 -8.31 -70.81 19.58
CA ILE A 366 -9.65 -71.28 19.95
C ILE A 366 -10.10 -72.42 19.04
N THR A 367 -9.82 -72.36 17.74
CA THR A 367 -10.15 -73.41 16.78
C THR A 367 -9.31 -74.67 17.01
N LEU A 368 -8.04 -74.54 17.38
CA LEU A 368 -7.13 -75.63 17.69
C LEU A 368 -7.50 -76.36 19.01
N VAL A 369 -8.02 -75.65 20.02
CA VAL A 369 -8.43 -76.24 21.32
C VAL A 369 -9.82 -76.89 21.23
N ARG A 370 -10.63 -76.57 20.19
CA ARG A 370 -11.94 -77.21 19.96
C ARG A 370 -11.89 -78.49 19.10
N HIS A 371 -10.77 -78.83 18.54
CA HIS A 371 -10.48 -80.08 17.87
C HIS A 371 -9.62 -80.97 18.76
#